data_b5094ba99b5f658975f6fd2ccc85a6bb
#
_entry.id   b5094ba99b5f658975f6fd2ccc85a6bb
#
_cell.length_a   1.000
_cell.length_b   1.000
_cell.length_c   1.000
_cell.angle_alpha   90.00
_cell.angle_beta   90.00
_cell.angle_gamma   90.00
#
_symmetry.space_group_name_H-M   'P 1'
#
loop_
_entity.id
_entity.type
_entity.pdbx_description
1 polymer ?
#
loop_
_entity_poly.entity_id
_entity_poly.type
_entity_poly.pdbx_seq_one_letter_code
_entity_poly.pdbx_strand_id
1 'polypeptide(L)'
;MRKIYIHICAVLLGLAVISCNHTNQRQQTGNSGTAISKKALKDSTVVKQTVNTAAQVYAKPEVPVLCYHRISDGPKSEYRVSPETFSAHMKILADSGYHSILPDQLYDYLFYNKTLPEKPVMITFDDSRAEHAEIAAPVMEKHGFRGVFFIMTITYNKKNYMTTDQIAQLEKAGHTIGLHSWDHTMVTKYKEEADWQKQVADPKKKLEGIVGKAVEYWAYPNGVYDHNGAEELSKYFKLSFSLYSKRDSAVPLQSVRRMIVPECTSQGLLKSMHRTFGR
;
A
#
# COMPACT_ATOMS: atom_id res chain seq x y z
N MET A 1 -4.69 -42.93 -42.06
CA MET A 1 -5.10 -44.04 -41.18
C MET A 1 -3.92 -44.44 -40.31
N ARG A 2 -3.89 -44.01 -39.06
CA ARG A 2 -3.07 -44.62 -37.98
C ARG A 2 -3.80 -44.37 -36.67
N LYS A 3 -4.24 -45.45 -36.06
CA LYS A 3 -4.93 -45.50 -34.77
C LYS A 3 -3.95 -45.28 -33.66
N ILE A 4 -4.26 -44.42 -32.68
CA ILE A 4 -3.53 -44.23 -31.44
C ILE A 4 -4.33 -44.86 -30.32
N TYR A 5 -3.69 -45.77 -29.60
CA TYR A 5 -4.25 -46.50 -28.45
C TYR A 5 -4.19 -45.65 -27.19
N ILE A 6 -5.31 -45.61 -26.48
CA ILE A 6 -5.45 -45.01 -25.15
C ILE A 6 -5.11 -46.10 -24.13
N HIS A 7 -4.12 -45.83 -23.25
CA HIS A 7 -3.89 -46.65 -22.07
C HIS A 7 -4.49 -45.95 -20.85
N ILE A 8 -5.51 -46.62 -20.30
CA ILE A 8 -6.13 -46.28 -19.02
C ILE A 8 -5.39 -47.09 -17.95
N CYS A 9 -4.72 -46.43 -17.01
CA CYS A 9 -4.26 -47.03 -15.77
C CYS A 9 -5.19 -46.63 -14.62
N ALA A 10 -5.96 -47.63 -14.19
CA ALA A 10 -6.72 -47.55 -12.94
C ALA A 10 -5.80 -48.02 -11.79
N VAL A 11 -5.73 -47.22 -10.73
CA VAL A 11 -5.14 -47.69 -9.45
C VAL A 11 -6.20 -47.59 -8.37
N LEU A 12 -6.40 -48.73 -7.76
CA LEU A 12 -7.40 -49.06 -6.75
C LEU A 12 -7.11 -48.48 -5.37
N LEU A 13 -8.18 -48.22 -4.65
CA LEU A 13 -8.31 -47.87 -3.25
C LEU A 13 -7.67 -48.89 -2.29
N GLY A 14 -7.14 -48.39 -1.21
CA GLY A 14 -6.90 -49.12 0.04
C GLY A 14 -7.41 -48.31 1.23
N LEU A 15 -8.62 -48.63 1.69
CA LEU A 15 -9.17 -48.22 3.00
C LEU A 15 -8.62 -49.15 4.09
N ALA A 16 -8.04 -48.60 5.13
CA ALA A 16 -7.79 -49.28 6.39
C ALA A 16 -8.49 -48.57 7.54
N VAL A 17 -9.57 -49.19 8.02
CA VAL A 17 -10.31 -48.80 9.22
C VAL A 17 -9.69 -49.61 10.38
N ILE A 18 -9.19 -48.95 11.42
CA ILE A 18 -8.83 -49.59 12.68
C ILE A 18 -9.73 -48.97 13.77
N SER A 19 -10.69 -49.80 14.19
CA SER A 19 -11.51 -49.65 15.40
C SER A 19 -10.79 -50.38 16.55
N CYS A 20 -10.61 -49.69 17.68
CA CYS A 20 -10.35 -50.36 18.95
C CYS A 20 -11.20 -49.75 20.06
N ASN A 21 -12.19 -50.54 20.44
CA ASN A 21 -12.91 -50.48 21.70
C ASN A 21 -12.05 -51.01 22.83
N HIS A 22 -11.98 -50.39 24.01
CA HIS A 22 -11.77 -51.09 25.28
C HIS A 22 -12.40 -50.35 26.45
N THR A 23 -13.46 -50.94 26.90
CA THR A 23 -14.06 -51.21 28.21
C THR A 23 -13.54 -50.53 29.49
N ASN A 24 -14.53 -50.05 30.22
CA ASN A 24 -14.61 -49.73 31.66
C ASN A 24 -13.83 -50.64 32.61
N GLN A 25 -13.13 -50.03 33.58
CA GLN A 25 -13.11 -50.55 34.97
C GLN A 25 -13.21 -49.38 35.99
N ARG A 26 -14.15 -49.55 36.86
CA ARG A 26 -14.48 -48.75 38.05
C ARG A 26 -13.65 -49.24 39.23
N GLN A 27 -12.88 -48.39 39.89
CA GLN A 27 -12.55 -48.59 41.31
C GLN A 27 -12.61 -47.22 42.04
N GLN A 28 -13.44 -47.19 43.07
CA GLN A 28 -13.45 -46.17 44.10
C GLN A 28 -12.34 -46.43 45.11
N THR A 29 -11.68 -45.40 45.61
CA THR A 29 -11.53 -45.06 47.03
C THR A 29 -10.56 -43.89 47.22
N GLY A 30 -10.79 -43.03 48.16
CA GLY A 30 -9.76 -42.20 48.82
C GLY A 30 -9.97 -40.67 48.72
N ASN A 31 -10.69 -40.18 49.68
CA ASN A 31 -10.87 -38.79 50.06
C ASN A 31 -9.56 -38.18 50.59
N SER A 32 -9.04 -37.11 49.99
CA SER A 32 -8.25 -36.10 50.73
C SER A 32 -8.33 -34.78 50.03
N GLY A 33 -8.93 -33.81 50.70
CA GLY A 33 -9.12 -32.45 50.20
C GLY A 33 -7.79 -31.72 50.04
N THR A 34 -7.64 -31.14 48.88
CA THR A 34 -6.65 -30.09 48.66
C THR A 34 -7.34 -28.91 48.01
N ALA A 35 -7.36 -27.81 48.76
CA ALA A 35 -7.95 -26.55 48.32
C ALA A 35 -7.29 -26.06 47.04
N ILE A 36 -8.03 -26.05 45.93
CA ILE A 36 -7.59 -25.42 44.69
C ILE A 36 -7.75 -23.92 44.87
N SER A 37 -6.64 -23.25 45.09
CA SER A 37 -6.52 -21.80 45.03
C SER A 37 -7.09 -21.30 43.71
N LYS A 38 -8.18 -20.54 43.76
CA LYS A 38 -8.69 -19.75 42.63
C LYS A 38 -7.66 -18.69 42.28
N LYS A 39 -6.73 -19.04 41.35
CA LYS A 39 -5.87 -18.06 40.75
C LYS A 39 -6.77 -17.13 39.93
N ALA A 40 -6.91 -15.90 40.41
CA ALA A 40 -7.66 -14.84 39.75
C ALA A 40 -7.18 -14.75 38.29
N LEU A 41 -8.10 -14.89 37.33
CA LEU A 41 -7.88 -14.44 35.97
C LEU A 41 -7.49 -12.97 36.06
N LYS A 42 -6.25 -12.66 35.72
CA LYS A 42 -5.84 -11.27 35.50
C LYS A 42 -6.73 -10.71 34.40
N ASP A 43 -7.51 -9.73 34.81
CA ASP A 43 -8.25 -8.81 33.96
C ASP A 43 -7.32 -8.34 32.84
N SER A 44 -7.54 -8.84 31.64
CA SER A 44 -6.86 -8.31 30.45
C SER A 44 -7.50 -6.95 30.19
N THR A 45 -6.97 -5.91 30.81
CA THR A 45 -7.29 -4.54 30.44
C THR A 45 -7.01 -4.40 28.94
N VAL A 46 -8.08 -4.42 28.15
CA VAL A 46 -8.05 -4.01 26.75
C VAL A 46 -7.62 -2.54 26.77
N VAL A 47 -6.35 -2.30 26.55
CA VAL A 47 -5.82 -0.94 26.39
C VAL A 47 -6.51 -0.39 25.14
N LYS A 48 -7.53 0.46 25.37
CA LYS A 48 -8.24 1.15 24.29
C LYS A 48 -7.21 2.02 23.58
N GLN A 49 -6.78 1.59 22.40
CA GLN A 49 -5.79 2.33 21.61
C GLN A 49 -6.40 3.70 21.31
N THR A 50 -5.79 4.76 21.84
CA THR A 50 -6.23 6.13 21.59
C THR A 50 -5.90 6.50 20.16
N VAL A 51 -6.89 6.98 19.42
CA VAL A 51 -6.74 7.48 18.05
C VAL A 51 -6.66 9.01 18.07
N ASN A 52 -5.90 9.57 17.15
CA ASN A 52 -5.77 11.01 17.00
C ASN A 52 -7.03 11.60 16.36
N THR A 53 -7.46 12.76 16.84
CA THR A 53 -8.45 13.60 16.18
C THR A 53 -7.87 14.21 14.89
N ALA A 54 -8.73 14.75 14.01
CA ALA A 54 -8.28 15.46 12.80
C ALA A 54 -7.28 16.59 13.12
N ALA A 55 -7.53 17.37 14.17
CA ALA A 55 -6.62 18.44 14.60
C ALA A 55 -5.25 17.90 15.05
N GLN A 56 -5.23 16.79 15.77
CA GLN A 56 -3.98 16.15 16.19
C GLN A 56 -3.23 15.55 15.00
N VAL A 57 -3.93 14.92 14.04
CA VAL A 57 -3.34 14.44 12.79
C VAL A 57 -2.74 15.60 11.99
N TYR A 58 -3.48 16.70 11.85
CA TYR A 58 -3.03 17.89 11.12
C TYR A 58 -1.78 18.54 11.74
N ALA A 59 -1.70 18.56 13.07
CA ALA A 59 -0.58 19.15 13.80
C ALA A 59 0.72 18.32 13.74
N LYS A 60 0.66 17.05 13.28
CA LYS A 60 1.86 16.22 13.18
C LYS A 60 2.81 16.71 12.09
N PRO A 61 4.13 16.63 12.35
CA PRO A 61 5.15 16.90 11.34
C PRO A 61 4.91 16.05 10.08
N GLU A 62 5.00 16.67 8.91
CA GLU A 62 4.84 15.98 7.64
C GLU A 62 6.06 15.11 7.33
N VAL A 63 5.81 13.96 6.73
CA VAL A 63 6.84 13.10 6.13
C VAL A 63 7.02 13.53 4.68
N PRO A 64 8.25 13.64 4.16
CA PRO A 64 8.48 13.83 2.73
C PRO A 64 7.86 12.68 1.93
N VAL A 65 6.92 13.01 1.04
CA VAL A 65 6.31 12.06 0.10
C VAL A 65 6.64 12.51 -1.32
N LEU A 66 7.49 11.74 -1.98
CA LEU A 66 7.96 12.00 -3.34
C LEU A 66 7.01 11.40 -4.36
N CYS A 67 6.63 12.17 -5.37
CA CYS A 67 5.74 11.75 -6.44
C CYS A 67 6.49 11.73 -7.76
N TYR A 68 6.78 10.55 -8.27
CA TYR A 68 7.35 10.29 -9.60
C TYR A 68 6.24 9.87 -10.57
N HIS A 69 6.41 10.17 -11.86
CA HIS A 69 5.50 9.74 -12.92
C HIS A 69 6.24 8.93 -13.98
N ARG A 70 7.10 9.55 -14.77
CA ARG A 70 7.84 8.90 -15.85
C ARG A 70 9.30 8.67 -15.46
N ILE A 71 9.76 7.43 -15.60
CA ILE A 71 11.20 7.07 -15.44
C ILE A 71 11.73 6.65 -16.82
N SER A 72 12.04 7.62 -17.64
CA SER A 72 12.47 7.37 -19.03
C SER A 72 13.25 8.53 -19.59
N ASP A 73 14.08 8.26 -20.58
CA ASP A 73 14.72 9.30 -21.39
C ASP A 73 13.69 10.05 -22.25
N GLY A 74 14.02 11.28 -22.62
CA GLY A 74 13.21 12.10 -23.50
C GLY A 74 13.22 13.59 -23.16
N PRO A 75 12.35 14.40 -23.79
CA PRO A 75 12.29 15.84 -23.56
C PRO A 75 12.03 16.17 -22.09
N LYS A 76 12.59 17.30 -21.62
CA LYS A 76 12.33 17.79 -20.25
C LYS A 76 10.85 17.98 -20.01
N SER A 77 10.39 17.51 -18.84
CA SER A 77 9.02 17.65 -18.34
C SER A 77 9.08 17.64 -16.82
N GLU A 78 8.15 18.31 -16.17
CA GLU A 78 8.02 18.25 -14.70
C GLU A 78 7.60 16.85 -14.19
N TYR A 79 7.10 16.00 -15.10
CA TYR A 79 6.65 14.63 -14.80
C TYR A 79 7.62 13.55 -15.26
N ARG A 80 8.85 13.91 -15.66
CA ARG A 80 9.83 12.95 -16.17
C ARG A 80 11.16 13.09 -15.47
N VAL A 81 11.72 11.94 -15.14
CA VAL A 81 13.08 11.77 -14.61
C VAL A 81 13.76 10.68 -15.42
N SER A 82 15.01 10.88 -15.83
CA SER A 82 15.79 9.84 -16.52
C SER A 82 16.07 8.66 -15.56
N PRO A 83 16.27 7.43 -16.07
CA PRO A 83 16.67 6.29 -15.25
C PRO A 83 17.96 6.54 -14.45
N GLU A 84 18.93 7.24 -15.04
CA GLU A 84 20.18 7.61 -14.38
C GLU A 84 19.93 8.56 -13.21
N THR A 85 19.17 9.64 -13.43
CA THR A 85 18.81 10.60 -12.38
C THR A 85 17.98 9.93 -11.28
N PHE A 86 17.02 9.07 -11.63
CA PHE A 86 16.28 8.32 -10.62
C PHE A 86 17.19 7.44 -9.76
N SER A 87 18.13 6.73 -10.37
CA SER A 87 19.12 5.93 -9.64
C SER A 87 20.00 6.80 -8.71
N ALA A 88 20.42 7.97 -9.19
CA ALA A 88 21.17 8.92 -8.37
C ALA A 88 20.34 9.50 -7.21
N HIS A 89 19.02 9.70 -7.40
CA HIS A 89 18.11 10.10 -6.34
C HIS A 89 17.97 9.01 -5.26
N MET A 90 17.81 7.75 -5.63
CA MET A 90 17.74 6.65 -4.66
C MET A 90 19.06 6.51 -3.90
N LYS A 91 20.19 6.62 -4.60
CA LYS A 91 21.51 6.58 -3.97
C LYS A 91 21.70 7.70 -2.95
N ILE A 92 21.41 8.96 -3.30
CA ILE A 92 21.62 10.08 -2.35
C ILE A 92 20.69 9.97 -1.14
N LEU A 93 19.47 9.48 -1.29
CA LEU A 93 18.56 9.24 -0.17
C LEU A 93 19.15 8.19 0.78
N ALA A 94 19.65 7.07 0.24
CA ALA A 94 20.28 6.01 1.03
C ALA A 94 21.55 6.53 1.74
N ASP A 95 22.46 7.18 1.02
CA ASP A 95 23.71 7.74 1.56
C ASP A 95 23.45 8.80 2.64
N SER A 96 22.32 9.51 2.55
CA SER A 96 21.91 10.51 3.54
C SER A 96 21.16 9.91 4.74
N GLY A 97 21.00 8.58 4.79
CA GLY A 97 20.34 7.87 5.89
C GLY A 97 18.83 7.98 5.91
N TYR A 98 18.19 8.23 4.74
CA TYR A 98 16.74 8.16 4.66
C TYR A 98 16.26 6.70 4.67
N HIS A 99 15.11 6.47 5.29
CA HIS A 99 14.44 5.18 5.35
C HIS A 99 13.09 5.26 4.66
N SER A 100 12.85 4.40 3.67
CA SER A 100 11.52 4.37 3.04
C SER A 100 10.47 3.85 4.01
N ILE A 101 9.32 4.51 4.03
CA ILE A 101 8.13 4.04 4.74
C ILE A 101 6.99 3.80 3.76
N LEU A 102 6.08 2.93 4.16
CA LEU A 102 4.87 2.60 3.42
C LEU A 102 3.64 3.29 4.04
N PRO A 103 2.52 3.39 3.32
CA PRO A 103 1.33 4.08 3.79
C PRO A 103 0.75 3.55 5.10
N ASP A 104 0.86 2.25 5.40
CA ASP A 104 0.45 1.70 6.70
C ASP A 104 1.23 2.32 7.86
N GLN A 105 2.55 2.47 7.70
CA GLN A 105 3.39 3.10 8.71
C GLN A 105 3.05 4.59 8.87
N LEU A 106 2.77 5.29 7.75
CA LEU A 106 2.33 6.68 7.81
C LEU A 106 0.96 6.81 8.48
N TYR A 107 0.01 5.94 8.15
CA TYR A 107 -1.31 5.90 8.80
C TYR A 107 -1.17 5.66 10.29
N ASP A 108 -0.39 4.67 10.68
CA ASP A 108 -0.12 4.35 12.08
C ASP A 108 0.52 5.52 12.84
N TYR A 109 1.45 6.23 12.22
CA TYR A 109 2.04 7.43 12.77
C TYR A 109 1.01 8.55 12.95
N LEU A 110 0.22 8.81 11.92
CA LEU A 110 -0.75 9.90 11.92
C LEU A 110 -1.93 9.62 12.86
N PHE A 111 -2.45 8.39 12.82
CA PHE A 111 -3.71 8.05 13.48
C PHE A 111 -3.52 7.41 14.86
N TYR A 112 -2.49 6.58 15.04
CA TYR A 112 -2.25 5.82 16.28
C TYR A 112 -1.01 6.28 17.08
N ASN A 113 -0.34 7.37 16.69
CA ASN A 113 0.86 7.86 17.36
C ASN A 113 2.05 6.88 17.35
N LYS A 114 2.11 5.93 16.43
CA LYS A 114 3.27 5.05 16.31
C LYS A 114 4.49 5.82 15.83
N THR A 115 5.67 5.40 16.24
CA THR A 115 6.94 5.99 15.82
C THR A 115 7.28 5.60 14.39
N LEU A 116 7.98 6.48 13.69
CA LEU A 116 8.61 6.22 12.40
C LEU A 116 10.13 6.04 12.57
N PRO A 117 10.80 5.41 11.61
CA PRO A 117 12.27 5.40 11.59
C PRO A 117 12.81 6.82 11.49
N GLU A 118 14.10 6.99 11.75
CA GLU A 118 14.78 8.27 11.50
C GLU A 118 14.75 8.61 10.02
N LYS A 119 14.68 9.92 9.70
CA LYS A 119 14.62 10.42 8.32
C LYS A 119 13.66 9.61 7.41
N PRO A 120 12.36 9.52 7.76
CA PRO A 120 11.42 8.78 6.95
C PRO A 120 11.17 9.49 5.61
N VAL A 121 11.02 8.72 4.54
CA VAL A 121 10.61 9.20 3.20
C VAL A 121 9.65 8.21 2.58
N MET A 122 8.63 8.68 1.88
CA MET A 122 7.76 7.82 1.08
C MET A 122 8.00 8.11 -0.41
N ILE A 123 8.14 7.06 -1.20
CA ILE A 123 8.40 7.15 -2.63
C ILE A 123 7.17 6.62 -3.36
N THR A 124 6.52 7.46 -4.15
CA THR A 124 5.26 7.13 -4.82
C THR A 124 5.35 7.32 -6.33
N PHE A 125 4.58 6.53 -7.06
CA PHE A 125 4.52 6.53 -8.53
C PHE A 125 3.07 6.57 -8.99
N ASP A 126 2.74 7.49 -9.90
CA ASP A 126 1.42 7.60 -10.50
C ASP A 126 1.41 7.06 -11.94
N ASP A 127 0.22 6.87 -12.53
CA ASP A 127 -0.03 6.56 -13.94
C ASP A 127 0.30 5.14 -14.41
N SER A 128 0.62 4.19 -13.54
CA SER A 128 0.76 2.76 -13.89
C SER A 128 1.75 2.43 -15.02
N ARG A 129 2.82 3.22 -15.21
CA ARG A 129 3.76 3.05 -16.33
C ARG A 129 4.59 1.77 -16.16
N ALA A 130 4.91 1.10 -17.29
CA ALA A 130 5.71 -0.13 -17.28
C ALA A 130 7.08 0.06 -16.63
N GLU A 131 7.72 1.21 -16.86
CA GLU A 131 9.02 1.58 -16.27
C GLU A 131 9.00 1.60 -14.74
N HIS A 132 7.83 1.67 -14.09
CA HIS A 132 7.76 1.59 -12.63
C HIS A 132 8.13 0.20 -12.11
N ALA A 133 7.67 -0.86 -12.76
CA ALA A 133 8.04 -2.23 -12.43
C ALA A 133 9.39 -2.63 -13.02
N GLU A 134 9.72 -2.15 -14.23
CA GLU A 134 10.90 -2.59 -14.97
C GLU A 134 12.18 -1.88 -14.56
N ILE A 135 12.10 -0.64 -14.10
CA ILE A 135 13.23 0.23 -13.75
C ILE A 135 13.16 0.68 -12.30
N ALA A 136 12.07 1.35 -11.89
CA ALA A 136 12.02 2.03 -10.60
C ALA A 136 12.08 1.05 -9.42
N ALA A 137 11.28 -0.01 -9.41
CA ALA A 137 11.25 -0.96 -8.31
C ALA A 137 12.62 -1.66 -8.12
N PRO A 138 13.27 -2.22 -9.16
CA PRO A 138 14.60 -2.82 -9.01
C PRO A 138 15.67 -1.85 -8.51
N VAL A 139 15.61 -0.57 -8.93
CA VAL A 139 16.56 0.46 -8.45
C VAL A 139 16.32 0.76 -6.97
N MET A 140 15.08 0.93 -6.54
CA MET A 140 14.75 1.14 -5.11
C MET A 140 15.18 -0.04 -4.24
N GLU A 141 14.91 -1.27 -4.69
CA GLU A 141 15.23 -2.50 -3.98
C GLU A 141 16.72 -2.67 -3.70
N LYS A 142 17.60 -2.26 -4.63
CA LYS A 142 19.06 -2.25 -4.44
C LYS A 142 19.50 -1.40 -3.25
N HIS A 143 18.71 -0.41 -2.88
CA HIS A 143 18.96 0.47 -1.72
C HIS A 143 18.12 0.10 -0.48
N GLY A 144 17.41 -1.02 -0.51
CA GLY A 144 16.52 -1.45 0.57
C GLY A 144 15.22 -0.66 0.66
N PHE A 145 14.90 0.16 -0.34
CA PHE A 145 13.68 0.96 -0.37
C PHE A 145 12.49 0.17 -0.91
N ARG A 146 11.30 0.54 -0.43
CA ARG A 146 10.01 0.13 -0.98
C ARG A 146 9.19 1.38 -1.30
N GLY A 147 8.32 1.27 -2.30
CA GLY A 147 7.50 2.39 -2.78
C GLY A 147 6.03 2.05 -2.88
N VAL A 148 5.27 3.03 -3.31
CA VAL A 148 3.82 2.95 -3.50
C VAL A 148 3.51 3.20 -4.97
N PHE A 149 2.73 2.32 -5.60
CA PHE A 149 2.35 2.44 -6.99
C PHE A 149 0.84 2.65 -7.10
N PHE A 150 0.43 3.84 -7.56
CA PHE A 150 -0.97 4.20 -7.74
C PHE A 150 -1.43 3.86 -9.15
N ILE A 151 -2.39 2.95 -9.25
CA ILE A 151 -2.78 2.27 -10.48
C ILE A 151 -4.06 2.86 -11.07
N MET A 152 -3.99 3.28 -12.33
CA MET A 152 -5.17 3.50 -13.18
C MET A 152 -5.60 2.17 -13.79
N THR A 153 -6.76 1.65 -13.43
CA THR A 153 -7.11 0.28 -13.82
C THR A 153 -7.49 0.12 -15.30
N ILE A 154 -7.77 1.21 -16.01
CA ILE A 154 -7.98 1.17 -17.47
C ILE A 154 -6.70 0.84 -18.26
N THR A 155 -5.53 0.99 -17.65
CA THR A 155 -4.24 0.97 -18.37
C THR A 155 -3.53 -0.37 -18.33
N TYR A 156 -3.72 -1.19 -17.32
CA TYR A 156 -2.96 -2.44 -17.17
C TYR A 156 -3.12 -3.37 -18.37
N ASN A 157 -2.07 -4.12 -18.67
CA ASN A 157 -1.92 -4.97 -19.87
C ASN A 157 -1.95 -4.21 -21.22
N LYS A 158 -1.93 -2.87 -21.20
CA LYS A 158 -1.75 -2.07 -22.42
C LYS A 158 -0.27 -1.78 -22.67
N LYS A 159 0.07 -1.49 -23.92
CA LYS A 159 1.44 -1.10 -24.31
C LYS A 159 1.95 0.06 -23.45
N ASN A 160 3.16 -0.04 -22.93
CA ASN A 160 3.85 0.93 -22.06
C ASN A 160 3.23 1.11 -20.66
N TYR A 161 2.35 0.19 -20.23
CA TYR A 161 1.78 0.16 -18.89
C TYR A 161 2.06 -1.19 -18.23
N MET A 162 2.03 -1.21 -16.91
CA MET A 162 2.22 -2.45 -16.14
C MET A 162 1.18 -3.51 -16.50
N THR A 163 1.62 -4.76 -16.52
CA THR A 163 0.74 -5.91 -16.56
C THR A 163 0.16 -6.23 -15.18
N THR A 164 -0.93 -6.98 -15.13
CA THR A 164 -1.49 -7.48 -13.87
C THR A 164 -0.47 -8.32 -13.09
N ASP A 165 0.37 -9.09 -13.78
CA ASP A 165 1.42 -9.90 -13.16
C ASP A 165 2.51 -9.02 -12.54
N GLN A 166 2.94 -7.94 -13.22
CA GLN A 166 3.90 -6.97 -12.65
C GLN A 166 3.32 -6.30 -11.40
N ILE A 167 2.04 -5.91 -11.42
CA ILE A 167 1.36 -5.32 -10.25
C ILE A 167 1.35 -6.31 -9.07
N ALA A 168 0.99 -7.57 -9.31
CA ALA A 168 1.00 -8.61 -8.28
C ALA A 168 2.42 -8.91 -7.76
N GLN A 169 3.45 -8.86 -8.62
CA GLN A 169 4.85 -9.05 -8.24
C GLN A 169 5.37 -7.92 -7.36
N LEU A 170 5.03 -6.65 -7.68
CA LEU A 170 5.38 -5.50 -6.83
C LEU A 170 4.82 -5.66 -5.41
N GLU A 171 3.57 -6.10 -5.29
CA GLU A 171 2.95 -6.36 -3.99
C GLU A 171 3.70 -7.46 -3.22
N LYS A 172 4.02 -8.59 -3.88
CA LYS A 172 4.79 -9.69 -3.27
C LYS A 172 6.21 -9.27 -2.86
N ALA A 173 6.81 -8.32 -3.58
CA ALA A 173 8.13 -7.78 -3.26
C ALA A 173 8.10 -6.80 -2.07
N GLY A 174 6.92 -6.55 -1.48
CA GLY A 174 6.74 -5.69 -0.30
C GLY A 174 6.54 -4.21 -0.63
N HIS A 175 6.25 -3.87 -1.88
CA HIS A 175 5.74 -2.55 -2.23
C HIS A 175 4.24 -2.47 -1.91
N THR A 176 3.67 -1.27 -1.92
CA THR A 176 2.24 -1.06 -1.75
C THR A 176 1.58 -0.68 -3.07
N ILE A 177 0.45 -1.31 -3.37
CA ILE A 177 -0.39 -0.94 -4.50
C ILE A 177 -1.55 -0.09 -4.01
N GLY A 178 -1.72 1.09 -4.61
CA GLY A 178 -2.85 2.00 -4.37
C GLY A 178 -3.66 2.23 -5.64
N LEU A 179 -4.78 2.91 -5.52
CA LEU A 179 -5.67 3.23 -6.64
C LEU A 179 -5.47 4.67 -7.12
N HIS A 180 -5.50 4.88 -8.46
CA HIS A 180 -5.43 6.18 -9.11
C HIS A 180 -6.62 6.41 -10.07
N SER A 181 -7.84 6.08 -9.63
CA SER A 181 -9.07 6.01 -10.40
C SER A 181 -9.09 4.91 -11.49
N TRP A 182 -10.20 4.87 -12.22
CA TRP A 182 -10.29 4.02 -13.41
C TRP A 182 -9.47 4.57 -14.58
N ASP A 183 -9.69 5.85 -14.95
CA ASP A 183 -9.21 6.46 -16.20
C ASP A 183 -8.55 7.84 -16.03
N HIS A 184 -8.13 8.19 -14.80
CA HIS A 184 -7.55 9.48 -14.45
C HIS A 184 -8.55 10.65 -14.38
N THR A 185 -9.85 10.37 -14.34
CA THR A 185 -10.86 11.44 -14.11
C THR A 185 -10.72 12.00 -12.69
N MET A 186 -10.63 13.33 -12.56
CA MET A 186 -10.53 14.04 -11.27
C MET A 186 -11.78 13.83 -10.42
N VAL A 187 -11.63 13.62 -9.11
CA VAL A 187 -12.73 13.43 -8.17
C VAL A 187 -13.72 14.60 -8.18
N THR A 188 -13.26 15.82 -8.42
CA THR A 188 -14.10 17.04 -8.53
C THR A 188 -15.11 17.00 -9.68
N LYS A 189 -14.98 16.01 -10.58
CA LYS A 189 -15.90 15.77 -11.70
C LYS A 189 -16.95 14.70 -11.43
N TYR A 190 -16.86 14.00 -10.31
CA TYR A 190 -17.85 12.98 -9.95
C TYR A 190 -19.14 13.68 -9.49
N LYS A 191 -20.27 13.31 -10.08
CA LYS A 191 -21.56 13.97 -9.87
C LYS A 191 -22.57 13.08 -9.19
N GLU A 192 -22.51 11.80 -9.48
CA GLU A 192 -23.51 10.82 -9.05
C GLU A 192 -22.86 9.51 -8.60
N GLU A 193 -23.63 8.66 -7.96
CA GLU A 193 -23.15 7.37 -7.44
C GLU A 193 -22.50 6.49 -8.54
N ALA A 194 -23.02 6.59 -9.76
CA ALA A 194 -22.44 5.86 -10.90
C ALA A 194 -20.99 6.26 -11.22
N ASP A 195 -20.60 7.52 -10.96
CA ASP A 195 -19.22 7.97 -11.12
C ASP A 195 -18.32 7.31 -10.04
N TRP A 196 -18.77 7.28 -8.80
CA TRP A 196 -18.07 6.65 -7.69
C TRP A 196 -17.91 5.15 -7.91
N GLN A 197 -18.98 4.50 -8.35
CA GLN A 197 -18.93 3.08 -8.71
C GLN A 197 -17.88 2.82 -9.80
N LYS A 198 -17.93 3.59 -10.90
CA LYS A 198 -17.05 3.44 -12.06
C LYS A 198 -15.60 3.79 -11.76
N GLN A 199 -15.36 4.89 -11.02
CA GLN A 199 -14.03 5.45 -10.83
C GLN A 199 -13.30 4.90 -9.60
N VAL A 200 -14.04 4.41 -8.60
CA VAL A 200 -13.51 4.01 -7.29
C VAL A 200 -13.86 2.56 -6.95
N ALA A 201 -15.15 2.23 -6.78
CA ALA A 201 -15.55 0.95 -6.21
C ALA A 201 -15.19 -0.25 -7.09
N ASP A 202 -15.55 -0.21 -8.38
CA ASP A 202 -15.23 -1.29 -9.32
C ASP A 202 -13.72 -1.43 -9.58
N PRO A 203 -12.96 -0.33 -9.84
CA PRO A 203 -11.52 -0.38 -9.95
C PRO A 203 -10.82 -0.92 -8.71
N LYS A 204 -11.24 -0.49 -7.50
CA LYS A 204 -10.72 -0.98 -6.23
C LYS A 204 -10.88 -2.49 -6.12
N LYS A 205 -12.10 -3.00 -6.33
CA LYS A 205 -12.41 -4.43 -6.28
C LYS A 205 -11.59 -5.25 -7.29
N LYS A 206 -11.42 -4.75 -8.52
CA LYS A 206 -10.59 -5.41 -9.55
C LYS A 206 -9.12 -5.46 -9.12
N LEU A 207 -8.60 -4.36 -8.59
CA LEU A 207 -7.21 -4.28 -8.15
C LEU A 207 -6.95 -5.18 -6.94
N GLU A 208 -7.88 -5.25 -5.99
CA GLU A 208 -7.84 -6.19 -4.85
C GLU A 208 -7.80 -7.65 -5.30
N GLY A 209 -8.52 -7.98 -6.37
CA GLY A 209 -8.45 -9.31 -6.99
C GLY A 209 -7.07 -9.64 -7.59
N ILE A 210 -6.34 -8.65 -8.08
CA ILE A 210 -4.98 -8.81 -8.62
C ILE A 210 -3.95 -8.98 -7.49
N VAL A 211 -4.03 -8.14 -6.46
CA VAL A 211 -3.02 -8.11 -5.39
C VAL A 211 -3.32 -9.09 -4.25
N GLY A 212 -4.53 -9.61 -4.17
CA GLY A 212 -4.94 -10.59 -3.16
C GLY A 212 -5.17 -10.02 -1.76
N LYS A 213 -5.24 -8.69 -1.62
CA LYS A 213 -5.50 -8.00 -0.36
C LYS A 213 -6.26 -6.69 -0.56
N ALA A 214 -6.72 -6.05 0.53
CA ALA A 214 -7.37 -4.76 0.48
C ALA A 214 -6.44 -3.67 -0.10
N VAL A 215 -6.99 -2.83 -0.98
CA VAL A 215 -6.35 -1.61 -1.52
C VAL A 215 -6.88 -0.41 -0.75
N GLU A 216 -6.08 0.12 0.16
CA GLU A 216 -6.52 1.07 1.18
C GLU A 216 -5.97 2.50 0.98
N TYR A 217 -5.33 2.75 -0.17
CA TYR A 217 -4.65 4.02 -0.47
C TYR A 217 -5.02 4.55 -1.85
N TRP A 218 -5.21 5.86 -1.91
CA TRP A 218 -5.64 6.59 -3.09
C TRP A 218 -4.66 7.72 -3.43
N ALA A 219 -4.36 7.94 -4.72
CA ALA A 219 -3.79 9.20 -5.18
C ALA A 219 -4.80 9.92 -6.08
N TYR A 220 -4.99 11.20 -5.83
CA TYR A 220 -5.90 12.01 -6.62
C TYR A 220 -5.36 12.23 -8.03
N PRO A 221 -6.13 11.92 -9.10
CA PRO A 221 -5.79 12.33 -10.45
C PRO A 221 -5.51 13.84 -10.52
N ASN A 222 -4.39 14.22 -11.14
CA ASN A 222 -3.85 15.58 -11.15
C ASN A 222 -3.54 16.17 -9.75
N GLY A 223 -3.60 15.36 -8.69
CA GLY A 223 -3.41 15.79 -7.30
C GLY A 223 -4.54 16.67 -6.75
N VAL A 224 -5.67 16.82 -7.46
CA VAL A 224 -6.75 17.76 -7.19
C VAL A 224 -7.94 17.07 -6.54
N TYR A 225 -8.49 17.70 -5.50
CA TYR A 225 -9.70 17.24 -4.82
C TYR A 225 -10.53 18.45 -4.35
N ASP A 226 -11.77 18.20 -3.97
CA ASP A 226 -12.60 19.08 -3.15
C ASP A 226 -12.94 18.37 -1.83
N HIS A 227 -13.52 19.12 -0.91
CA HIS A 227 -13.83 18.62 0.44
C HIS A 227 -14.81 17.44 0.38
N ASN A 228 -15.87 17.54 -0.41
CA ASN A 228 -16.87 16.47 -0.53
C ASN A 228 -16.27 15.20 -1.12
N GLY A 229 -15.43 15.31 -2.13
CA GLY A 229 -14.72 14.19 -2.73
C GLY A 229 -13.75 13.53 -1.74
N ALA A 230 -13.09 14.32 -0.89
CA ALA A 230 -12.22 13.80 0.14
C ALA A 230 -13.00 13.05 1.24
N GLU A 231 -14.12 13.59 1.69
CA GLU A 231 -15.01 12.92 2.65
C GLU A 231 -15.56 11.61 2.08
N GLU A 232 -16.01 11.60 0.83
CA GLU A 232 -16.50 10.38 0.19
C GLU A 232 -15.41 9.32 0.09
N LEU A 233 -14.17 9.69 -0.34
CA LEU A 233 -13.04 8.77 -0.40
C LEU A 233 -12.63 8.20 0.97
N SER A 234 -12.91 8.90 2.06
CA SER A 234 -12.64 8.41 3.41
C SER A 234 -13.40 7.11 3.77
N LYS A 235 -14.48 6.82 3.05
CA LYS A 235 -15.26 5.58 3.19
C LYS A 235 -14.56 4.37 2.54
N TYR A 236 -13.64 4.62 1.62
CA TYR A 236 -12.96 3.60 0.83
C TYR A 236 -11.48 3.43 1.20
N PHE A 237 -10.82 4.52 1.64
CA PHE A 237 -9.36 4.56 1.81
C PHE A 237 -8.94 5.15 3.15
N LYS A 238 -7.89 4.58 3.73
CA LYS A 238 -7.26 5.08 4.96
C LYS A 238 -6.53 6.41 4.73
N LEU A 239 -5.81 6.52 3.60
CA LEU A 239 -5.09 7.73 3.21
C LEU A 239 -5.35 8.07 1.74
N SER A 240 -5.49 9.37 1.46
CA SER A 240 -5.50 9.88 0.10
C SER A 240 -4.42 10.95 -0.07
N PHE A 241 -3.72 10.88 -1.21
CA PHE A 241 -2.53 11.66 -1.51
C PHE A 241 -2.79 12.71 -2.58
N SER A 242 -2.49 13.98 -2.25
CA SER A 242 -2.72 15.15 -3.11
C SER A 242 -1.41 15.79 -3.58
N LEU A 243 -1.52 16.75 -4.50
CA LEU A 243 -0.40 17.61 -4.93
C LEU A 243 -0.62 19.08 -4.52
N TYR A 244 -1.57 19.36 -3.64
CA TYR A 244 -1.73 20.69 -3.07
C TYR A 244 -0.56 21.09 -2.18
N SER A 245 -0.32 22.38 -2.07
CA SER A 245 0.79 22.93 -1.27
C SER A 245 0.59 22.81 0.25
N LYS A 246 -0.65 22.54 0.71
CA LYS A 246 -1.01 22.40 2.12
C LYS A 246 -1.97 21.24 2.30
N ARG A 247 -1.88 20.53 3.46
CA ARG A 247 -2.91 19.60 3.90
C ARG A 247 -4.19 20.36 4.26
N ASP A 248 -5.32 19.70 4.14
CA ASP A 248 -6.60 20.17 4.64
C ASP A 248 -6.75 19.77 6.13
N SER A 249 -7.03 20.75 6.98
CA SER A 249 -7.19 20.51 8.42
C SER A 249 -8.47 19.78 8.79
N ALA A 250 -9.49 19.83 7.93
CA ALA A 250 -10.75 19.12 8.15
C ALA A 250 -10.64 17.63 7.77
N VAL A 251 -9.88 17.32 6.72
CA VAL A 251 -9.71 15.95 6.20
C VAL A 251 -8.22 15.59 6.05
N PRO A 252 -7.43 15.65 7.14
CA PRO A 252 -5.96 15.59 7.06
C PRO A 252 -5.43 14.22 6.62
N LEU A 253 -6.17 13.14 6.81
CA LEU A 253 -5.81 11.80 6.30
C LEU A 253 -6.12 11.65 4.80
N GLN A 254 -7.08 12.44 4.30
CA GLN A 254 -7.48 12.43 2.88
C GLN A 254 -6.79 13.54 2.06
N SER A 255 -5.80 14.19 2.64
CA SER A 255 -5.08 15.30 2.00
C SER A 255 -3.58 15.23 2.22
N VAL A 256 -3.03 14.03 2.32
CA VAL A 256 -1.58 13.82 2.48
C VAL A 256 -0.85 14.46 1.31
N ARG A 257 0.05 15.40 1.64
CA ARG A 257 0.74 16.21 0.65
C ARG A 257 1.90 15.45 0.02
N ARG A 258 2.09 15.61 -1.28
CA ARG A 258 3.21 15.07 -2.05
C ARG A 258 3.98 16.17 -2.78
N MET A 259 5.22 15.89 -3.11
CA MET A 259 6.07 16.74 -3.94
C MET A 259 6.37 16.03 -5.26
N ILE A 260 5.98 16.64 -6.39
CA ILE A 260 6.39 16.18 -7.72
C ILE A 260 7.91 16.29 -7.82
N VAL A 261 8.54 15.25 -8.33
CA VAL A 261 10.00 15.21 -8.54
C VAL A 261 10.29 15.32 -10.05
N PRO A 262 10.70 16.51 -10.51
CA PRO A 262 11.18 16.69 -11.88
C PRO A 262 12.63 16.22 -12.04
N GLU A 263 13.12 16.22 -13.28
CA GLU A 263 14.55 16.05 -13.57
C GLU A 263 15.37 17.09 -12.82
N CYS A 264 16.17 16.65 -11.85
CA CYS A 264 17.03 17.52 -11.06
C CYS A 264 18.23 16.75 -10.53
N THR A 265 19.26 17.46 -10.07
CA THR A 265 20.41 16.83 -9.42
C THR A 265 20.02 16.23 -8.07
N SER A 266 20.79 15.25 -7.59
CA SER A 266 20.61 14.65 -6.26
C SER A 266 20.57 15.69 -5.13
N GLN A 267 21.46 16.70 -5.19
CA GLN A 267 21.43 17.81 -4.20
C GLN A 267 20.19 18.71 -4.39
N GLY A 268 19.71 18.86 -5.61
CA GLY A 268 18.46 19.56 -5.93
C GLY A 268 17.26 18.88 -5.30
N LEU A 269 17.20 17.53 -5.33
CA LEU A 269 16.18 16.75 -4.65
C LEU A 269 16.16 17.04 -3.13
N LEU A 270 17.30 16.90 -2.45
CA LEU A 270 17.39 17.15 -1.01
C LEU A 270 16.99 18.58 -0.63
N LYS A 271 17.45 19.58 -1.40
CA LYS A 271 17.04 20.98 -1.20
C LYS A 271 15.52 21.19 -1.36
N SER A 272 14.93 20.52 -2.36
CA SER A 272 13.48 20.60 -2.61
C SER A 272 12.69 19.92 -1.50
N MET A 273 13.13 18.77 -1.00
CA MET A 273 12.54 18.09 0.14
C MET A 273 12.58 18.99 1.39
N HIS A 274 13.74 19.56 1.70
CA HIS A 274 13.89 20.47 2.83
C HIS A 274 12.97 21.67 2.72
N ARG A 275 12.95 22.36 1.56
CA ARG A 275 12.07 23.51 1.31
C ARG A 275 10.59 23.16 1.44
N THR A 276 10.18 21.97 0.99
CA THR A 276 8.78 21.59 0.94
C THR A 276 8.26 21.08 2.27
N PHE A 277 9.06 20.34 3.03
CA PHE A 277 8.65 19.63 4.24
C PHE A 277 9.40 20.08 5.50
N GLY A 278 10.38 20.98 5.38
CA GLY A 278 11.19 21.45 6.52
C GLY A 278 12.17 20.41 7.09
N ARG A 279 12.54 19.42 6.30
CA ARG A 279 13.36 18.28 6.74
C ARG A 279 14.47 17.94 5.76
#